data_e09f0315e75feae5cf86ac11fbc787cf
#
_entry.id   e09f0315e75feae5cf86ac11fbc787cf
#
_cell.length_a   1.000
_cell.length_b   1.000
_cell.length_c   1.000
_cell.angle_alpha   90.00
_cell.angle_beta   90.00
_cell.angle_gamma   90.00
#
_symmetry.space_group_name_H-M   'P 1'
#
loop_
_entity.id
_entity.type
_entity.pdbx_description
1 polymer ?
#
loop_
_entity_poly.entity_id
_entity_poly.type
_entity_poly.pdbx_seq_one_letter_code
_entity_poly.pdbx_strand_id
1 'polypeptide(L)'
;FPIEEDNNSSCLFGVTNIVRLPFLEGTYDAVICSEVLEHVDSPKESIKELIRVLKPGGILALSVPRFFPEWVCWRLSKGYQQMPGGHVRIFKHNTLKKLATSEGMSYISFHWAHGLHSPYWWLQCLFWTSRENSFLIKQYHKFLVWDLMKKPLLTRVLEFILQPLIG
;
A
#
# COMPACT_ATOMS: atom_id res chain seq x y z
N PHE A 1 0.44 17.10 -18.02
CA PHE A 1 1.68 16.35 -17.76
C PHE A 1 2.25 15.92 -19.11
N PRO A 2 3.58 16.07 -19.35
CA PRO A 2 4.17 15.56 -20.57
C PRO A 2 4.09 14.03 -20.61
N ILE A 3 3.76 13.49 -21.77
CA ILE A 3 3.85 12.07 -22.08
C ILE A 3 5.28 11.85 -22.57
N GLU A 4 6.09 11.10 -21.83
CA GLU A 4 7.35 10.60 -22.37
C GLU A 4 7.06 9.28 -23.07
N GLU A 5 7.15 9.28 -24.39
CA GLU A 5 7.10 8.08 -25.21
C GLU A 5 8.49 7.46 -25.28
N ASP A 6 8.68 6.31 -24.66
CA ASP A 6 9.81 5.44 -24.93
C ASP A 6 9.45 4.51 -26.09
N ASN A 7 10.36 4.29 -27.02
CA ASN A 7 10.13 3.61 -28.31
C ASN A 7 9.56 2.19 -28.25
N ASN A 8 9.30 1.64 -27.05
CA ASN A 8 8.74 0.29 -26.86
C ASN A 8 7.63 0.19 -25.80
N SER A 9 7.38 1.23 -25.02
CA SER A 9 6.27 1.27 -24.06
C SER A 9 5.91 2.73 -23.76
N SER A 10 4.67 3.12 -23.97
CA SER A 10 4.18 4.43 -23.53
C SER A 10 3.76 4.36 -22.06
N CYS A 11 4.34 5.20 -21.23
CA CYS A 11 3.94 5.38 -19.85
C CYS A 11 3.25 6.74 -19.70
N LEU A 12 2.00 6.74 -19.26
CA LEU A 12 1.22 7.95 -19.03
C LEU A 12 1.14 8.22 -17.53
N PHE A 13 1.58 9.42 -17.12
CA PHE A 13 1.44 9.88 -15.74
C PHE A 13 0.34 10.93 -15.64
N GLY A 14 -0.44 10.87 -14.56
CA GLY A 14 -1.50 11.84 -14.33
C GLY A 14 -1.94 11.87 -12.87
N VAL A 15 -2.61 12.95 -12.49
CA VAL A 15 -3.27 13.08 -11.18
C VAL A 15 -4.77 12.96 -11.41
N THR A 16 -5.42 12.07 -10.66
CA THR A 16 -6.85 11.83 -10.79
C THR A 16 -7.50 11.49 -9.46
N ASN A 17 -8.82 11.60 -9.42
CA ASN A 17 -9.60 11.14 -8.28
C ASN A 17 -9.97 9.66 -8.47
N ILE A 18 -9.62 8.81 -7.51
CA ILE A 18 -9.84 7.36 -7.58
C ILE A 18 -11.34 6.98 -7.63
N VAL A 19 -12.24 7.83 -7.18
CA VAL A 19 -13.70 7.58 -7.29
C VAL A 19 -14.29 8.00 -8.64
N ARG A 20 -13.47 8.61 -9.52
CA ARG A 20 -13.86 9.04 -10.86
C ARG A 20 -12.62 9.08 -11.77
N LEU A 21 -12.24 7.93 -12.29
CA LEU A 21 -11.09 7.82 -13.19
C LEU A 21 -11.44 8.31 -14.60
N PRO A 22 -10.56 9.05 -15.29
CA PRO A 22 -10.81 9.59 -16.62
C PRO A 22 -10.62 8.54 -17.73
N PHE A 23 -11.00 7.30 -17.48
CA PHE A 23 -10.85 6.19 -18.40
C PHE A 23 -12.21 5.57 -18.72
N LEU A 24 -12.35 5.01 -19.93
CA LEU A 24 -13.54 4.28 -20.32
C LEU A 24 -13.66 2.96 -19.55
N GLU A 25 -14.88 2.45 -19.47
CA GLU A 25 -15.16 1.12 -18.96
C GLU A 25 -14.42 0.05 -19.77
N GLY A 26 -13.89 -0.97 -19.10
CA GLY A 26 -13.23 -2.09 -19.78
C GLY A 26 -11.95 -1.71 -20.54
N THR A 27 -11.20 -0.73 -20.06
CA THR A 27 -9.97 -0.26 -20.73
C THR A 27 -8.77 -1.16 -20.43
N TYR A 28 -8.60 -1.60 -19.19
CA TYR A 28 -7.36 -2.21 -18.69
C TYR A 28 -7.49 -3.72 -18.45
N ASP A 29 -6.44 -4.47 -18.78
CA ASP A 29 -6.32 -5.91 -18.47
C ASP A 29 -5.98 -6.15 -17.00
N ALA A 30 -5.27 -5.20 -16.37
CA ALA A 30 -4.92 -5.23 -14.96
C ALA A 30 -4.91 -3.84 -14.37
N VAL A 31 -5.35 -3.72 -13.11
CA VAL A 31 -5.31 -2.50 -12.30
C VAL A 31 -4.64 -2.81 -10.97
N ILE A 32 -3.68 -1.97 -10.58
CA ILE A 32 -3.00 -2.06 -9.29
C ILE A 32 -3.35 -0.80 -8.49
N CYS A 33 -3.90 -1.00 -7.29
CA CYS A 33 -4.17 0.07 -6.33
C CYS A 33 -3.40 -0.26 -5.05
N SER A 34 -2.27 0.42 -4.87
CA SER A 34 -1.33 0.16 -3.79
C SER A 34 -1.27 1.31 -2.82
N GLU A 35 -1.55 1.06 -1.55
CA GLU A 35 -1.45 2.03 -0.44
C GLU A 35 -2.28 3.32 -0.72
N VAL A 36 -3.54 3.16 -1.12
CA VAL A 36 -4.45 4.28 -1.45
C VAL A 36 -5.76 4.19 -0.67
N LEU A 37 -6.33 2.99 -0.52
CA LEU A 37 -7.68 2.82 0.03
C LEU A 37 -7.79 3.22 1.50
N GLU A 38 -6.71 3.20 2.26
CA GLU A 38 -6.62 3.66 3.64
C GLU A 38 -6.74 5.18 3.79
N HIS A 39 -6.46 5.93 2.70
CA HIS A 39 -6.49 7.40 2.68
C HIS A 39 -7.81 8.00 2.16
N VAL A 40 -8.63 7.21 1.46
CA VAL A 40 -9.84 7.73 0.80
C VAL A 40 -11.08 7.61 1.68
N ASP A 41 -12.02 8.55 1.60
CA ASP A 41 -13.25 8.51 2.39
C ASP A 41 -14.18 7.37 1.98
N SER A 42 -14.27 7.08 0.69
CA SER A 42 -15.20 6.13 0.08
C SER A 42 -14.49 4.95 -0.61
N PRO A 43 -13.90 3.99 0.14
CA PRO A 43 -13.15 2.89 -0.47
C PRO A 43 -14.03 1.96 -1.32
N LYS A 44 -15.33 1.86 -1.01
CA LYS A 44 -16.26 1.05 -1.81
C LYS A 44 -16.47 1.65 -3.20
N GLU A 45 -16.70 2.94 -3.28
CA GLU A 45 -16.83 3.68 -4.55
C GLU A 45 -15.52 3.62 -5.34
N SER A 46 -14.39 3.75 -4.65
CA SER A 46 -13.07 3.60 -5.28
C SER A 46 -12.88 2.21 -5.91
N ILE A 47 -13.24 1.15 -5.20
CA ILE A 47 -13.15 -0.23 -5.74
C ILE A 47 -14.10 -0.41 -6.92
N LYS A 48 -15.34 0.11 -6.87
CA LYS A 48 -16.25 0.07 -8.01
C LYS A 48 -15.66 0.73 -9.24
N GLU A 49 -15.03 1.87 -9.06
CA GLU A 49 -14.43 2.62 -10.16
C GLU A 49 -13.20 1.91 -10.74
N LEU A 50 -12.37 1.29 -9.87
CA LEU A 50 -11.26 0.45 -10.32
C LEU A 50 -11.75 -0.77 -11.12
N ILE A 51 -12.86 -1.39 -10.70
CA ILE A 51 -13.48 -2.52 -11.41
C ILE A 51 -14.09 -2.06 -12.74
N ARG A 52 -14.74 -0.89 -12.77
CA ARG A 52 -15.33 -0.35 -14.00
C ARG A 52 -14.32 -0.23 -15.14
N VAL A 53 -13.11 0.22 -14.85
CA VAL A 53 -12.06 0.40 -15.86
C VAL A 53 -11.37 -0.91 -16.27
N LEU A 54 -11.59 -2.02 -15.55
CA LEU A 54 -11.10 -3.34 -15.90
C LEU A 54 -11.95 -3.98 -17.01
N LYS A 55 -11.27 -4.65 -17.91
CA LYS A 55 -11.91 -5.56 -18.87
C LYS A 55 -12.58 -6.73 -18.15
N PRO A 56 -13.62 -7.34 -18.74
CA PRO A 56 -14.14 -8.62 -18.27
C PRO A 56 -13.00 -9.65 -18.17
N GLY A 57 -12.86 -10.29 -16.99
CA GLY A 57 -11.76 -11.22 -16.70
C GLY A 57 -10.44 -10.56 -16.33
N GLY A 58 -10.36 -9.24 -16.24
CA GLY A 58 -9.18 -8.50 -15.82
C GLY A 58 -8.82 -8.71 -14.35
N ILE A 59 -7.58 -8.37 -13.99
CA ILE A 59 -7.00 -8.59 -12.64
C ILE A 59 -6.97 -7.29 -11.85
N LEU A 60 -7.54 -7.30 -10.64
CA LEU A 60 -7.41 -6.23 -9.65
C LEU A 60 -6.46 -6.65 -8.54
N ALA A 61 -5.36 -5.92 -8.37
CA ALA A 61 -4.45 -6.08 -7.25
C ALA A 61 -4.61 -4.90 -6.27
N LEU A 62 -4.91 -5.21 -5.01
CA LEU A 62 -5.08 -4.22 -3.95
C LEU A 62 -4.05 -4.45 -2.85
N SER A 63 -3.36 -3.40 -2.41
CA SER A 63 -2.57 -3.44 -1.20
C SER A 63 -2.96 -2.34 -0.23
N VAL A 64 -2.87 -2.64 1.05
CA VAL A 64 -3.11 -1.73 2.17
C VAL A 64 -2.20 -2.13 3.33
N PRO A 65 -1.85 -1.21 4.24
CA PRO A 65 -1.11 -1.56 5.45
C PRO A 65 -1.83 -2.64 6.25
N ARG A 66 -1.04 -3.58 6.78
CA ARG A 66 -1.59 -4.65 7.60
C ARG A 66 -2.17 -4.10 8.90
N PHE A 67 -3.29 -4.67 9.35
CA PHE A 67 -4.03 -4.22 10.51
C PHE A 67 -3.16 -4.08 11.78
N PHE A 68 -2.42 -5.13 12.15
CA PHE A 68 -1.68 -5.14 13.42
C PHE A 68 -0.52 -4.13 13.47
N PRO A 69 0.40 -4.08 12.50
CA PRO A 69 1.45 -3.06 12.48
C PRO A 69 0.90 -1.63 12.50
N GLU A 70 -0.12 -1.35 11.72
CA GLU A 70 -0.74 -0.03 11.66
C GLU A 70 -1.45 0.34 12.97
N TRP A 71 -2.15 -0.61 13.57
CA TRP A 71 -2.75 -0.42 14.89
C TRP A 71 -1.71 -0.07 15.95
N VAL A 72 -0.52 -0.70 15.93
CA VAL A 72 0.60 -0.35 16.82
C VAL A 72 1.03 1.09 16.60
N CYS A 73 1.22 1.53 15.34
CA CYS A 73 1.54 2.92 15.01
C CYS A 73 0.51 3.90 15.60
N TRP A 74 -0.77 3.63 15.46
CA TRP A 74 -1.84 4.46 16.00
C TRP A 74 -1.84 4.52 17.54
N ARG A 75 -1.44 3.43 18.20
CA ARG A 75 -1.31 3.40 19.67
C ARG A 75 -0.05 4.12 20.18
N LEU A 76 1.02 4.09 19.40
CA LEU A 76 2.28 4.73 19.76
C LEU A 76 2.27 6.25 19.53
N SER A 77 1.59 6.74 18.52
CA SER A 77 1.66 8.16 18.14
C SER A 77 0.32 8.73 17.70
N LYS A 78 -0.21 9.65 18.51
CA LYS A 78 -1.37 10.48 18.10
C LYS A 78 -1.00 11.41 16.93
N GLY A 79 0.24 11.90 16.88
CA GLY A 79 0.71 12.76 15.79
C GLY A 79 0.74 12.01 14.45
N TYR A 80 1.08 10.72 14.45
CA TYR A 80 0.97 9.87 13.25
C TYR A 80 -0.49 9.68 12.83
N GLN A 81 -1.37 9.31 13.76
CA GLN A 81 -2.79 9.08 13.48
C GLN A 81 -3.51 10.33 12.95
N GLN A 82 -3.10 11.52 13.41
CA GLN A 82 -3.74 12.79 13.07
C GLN A 82 -3.00 13.56 11.96
N MET A 83 -2.01 12.94 11.32
CA MET A 83 -1.25 13.58 10.25
C MET A 83 -2.17 13.90 9.07
N PRO A 84 -2.18 15.15 8.58
CA PRO A 84 -2.93 15.51 7.38
C PRO A 84 -2.54 14.63 6.18
N GLY A 85 -3.53 14.04 5.50
CA GLY A 85 -3.30 13.10 4.40
C GLY A 85 -2.83 11.71 4.86
N GLY A 86 -2.79 11.44 6.18
CA GLY A 86 -2.47 10.13 6.73
C GLY A 86 -3.62 9.11 6.57
N HIS A 87 -3.46 7.96 7.21
CA HIS A 87 -4.44 6.88 7.15
C HIS A 87 -5.71 7.25 7.93
N VAL A 88 -6.85 7.28 7.27
CA VAL A 88 -8.16 7.54 7.91
C VAL A 88 -8.81 6.25 8.42
N ARG A 89 -8.26 5.08 8.05
CA ARG A 89 -8.73 3.75 8.51
C ARG A 89 -7.64 2.70 8.46
N ILE A 90 -7.88 1.63 9.18
CA ILE A 90 -7.07 0.41 9.13
C ILE A 90 -7.93 -0.72 8.57
N PHE A 91 -7.46 -1.41 7.54
CA PHE A 91 -8.16 -2.53 6.95
C PHE A 91 -7.81 -3.86 7.62
N LYS A 92 -8.85 -4.66 7.91
CA LYS A 92 -8.66 -6.09 8.13
C LYS A 92 -8.75 -6.81 6.78
N HIS A 93 -7.93 -7.86 6.59
CA HIS A 93 -7.91 -8.64 5.35
C HIS A 93 -9.32 -9.05 4.88
N ASN A 94 -10.15 -9.60 5.76
CA ASN A 94 -11.51 -10.01 5.41
C ASN A 94 -12.42 -8.85 4.99
N THR A 95 -12.17 -7.64 5.50
CA THR A 95 -12.95 -6.46 5.10
C THR A 95 -12.60 -6.04 3.67
N LEU A 96 -11.31 -5.97 3.34
CA LEU A 96 -10.86 -5.65 1.99
C LEU A 96 -11.34 -6.69 0.98
N LYS A 97 -11.18 -7.98 1.32
CA LYS A 97 -11.69 -9.08 0.50
C LYS A 97 -13.19 -8.94 0.23
N LYS A 98 -14.00 -8.71 1.29
CA LYS A 98 -15.45 -8.55 1.15
C LYS A 98 -15.82 -7.36 0.27
N LEU A 99 -15.13 -6.23 0.38
CA LEU A 99 -15.38 -5.06 -0.46
C LEU A 99 -15.21 -5.38 -1.95
N ALA A 100 -14.12 -6.05 -2.33
CA ALA A 100 -13.89 -6.42 -3.72
C ALA A 100 -14.87 -7.51 -4.21
N THR A 101 -15.14 -8.54 -3.40
CA THR A 101 -16.05 -9.64 -3.80
C THR A 101 -17.52 -9.21 -3.85
N SER A 102 -17.94 -8.22 -3.03
CA SER A 102 -19.30 -7.67 -3.10
C SER A 102 -19.59 -6.91 -4.41
N GLU A 103 -18.56 -6.50 -5.12
CA GLU A 103 -18.64 -5.84 -6.42
C GLU A 103 -18.38 -6.81 -7.60
N GLY A 104 -18.48 -8.11 -7.37
CA GLY A 104 -18.43 -9.15 -8.40
C GLY A 104 -17.05 -9.73 -8.71
N MET A 105 -15.99 -9.31 -7.99
CA MET A 105 -14.65 -9.87 -8.16
C MET A 105 -14.52 -11.25 -7.51
N SER A 106 -13.86 -12.17 -8.21
CA SER A 106 -13.47 -13.46 -7.65
C SER A 106 -12.13 -13.34 -6.92
N TYR A 107 -12.07 -13.84 -5.69
CA TYR A 107 -10.84 -13.84 -4.91
C TYR A 107 -9.88 -14.91 -5.40
N ILE A 108 -8.63 -14.55 -5.71
CA ILE A 108 -7.60 -15.46 -6.18
C ILE A 108 -6.67 -15.84 -5.03
N SER A 109 -5.91 -14.89 -4.51
CA SER A 109 -4.90 -15.14 -3.46
C SER A 109 -4.53 -13.84 -2.73
N PHE A 110 -3.76 -13.97 -1.66
CA PHE A 110 -3.07 -12.84 -1.03
C PHE A 110 -1.71 -13.28 -0.50
N HIS A 111 -0.86 -12.31 -0.22
CA HIS A 111 0.39 -12.52 0.49
C HIS A 111 0.68 -11.31 1.39
N TRP A 112 1.53 -11.50 2.36
CA TRP A 112 2.10 -10.43 3.16
C TRP A 112 3.43 -10.01 2.57
N ALA A 113 3.80 -8.75 2.77
CA ALA A 113 5.05 -8.20 2.29
C ALA A 113 5.62 -7.20 3.31
N HIS A 114 6.91 -6.92 3.18
CA HIS A 114 7.56 -5.83 3.91
C HIS A 114 7.54 -5.94 5.44
N GLY A 115 7.69 -7.15 6.00
CA GLY A 115 7.74 -7.37 7.45
C GLY A 115 8.82 -6.53 8.15
N LEU A 116 9.99 -6.34 7.54
CA LEU A 116 11.07 -5.50 8.06
C LEU A 116 10.72 -4.00 8.10
N HIS A 117 9.70 -3.55 7.38
CA HIS A 117 9.27 -2.15 7.42
C HIS A 117 8.43 -1.81 8.66
N SER A 118 7.73 -2.78 9.23
CA SER A 118 6.87 -2.55 10.40
C SER A 118 7.64 -2.03 11.63
N PRO A 119 8.79 -2.61 12.04
CA PRO A 119 9.59 -2.05 13.15
C PRO A 119 10.13 -0.65 12.85
N TYR A 120 10.43 -0.32 11.59
CA TYR A 120 10.83 1.03 11.19
C TYR A 120 9.73 2.04 11.47
N TRP A 121 8.49 1.76 11.07
CA TRP A 121 7.36 2.63 11.32
C TRP A 121 7.03 2.74 12.81
N TRP A 122 7.20 1.67 13.59
CA TRP A 122 7.05 1.73 15.05
C TRP A 122 8.08 2.65 15.70
N LEU A 123 9.34 2.62 15.25
CA LEU A 123 10.36 3.56 15.69
C LEU A 123 10.03 5.00 15.29
N GLN A 124 9.55 5.23 14.07
CA GLN A 124 9.07 6.53 13.63
C GLN A 124 7.96 7.07 14.55
N CYS A 125 7.00 6.22 14.89
CA CYS A 125 5.90 6.58 15.78
C CYS A 125 6.37 6.83 17.23
N LEU A 126 7.27 6.01 17.74
CA LEU A 126 7.83 6.14 19.11
C LEU A 126 8.60 7.45 19.28
N PHE A 127 9.36 7.84 18.26
CA PHE A 127 10.15 9.07 18.25
C PHE A 127 9.52 10.17 17.40
N TRP A 128 8.20 10.27 17.34
CA TRP A 128 7.45 11.10 16.39
C TRP A 128 7.97 12.55 16.30
N THR A 129 8.23 13.20 17.42
CA THR A 129 8.69 14.60 17.48
C THR A 129 10.15 14.78 17.11
N SER A 130 10.98 13.76 17.27
CA SER A 130 12.43 13.79 17.01
C SER A 130 12.88 12.86 15.87
N ARG A 131 11.94 12.23 15.16
CA ARG A 131 12.21 11.21 14.14
C ARG A 131 13.20 11.65 13.07
N GLU A 132 13.10 12.90 12.62
CA GLU A 132 13.97 13.45 11.56
C GLU A 132 15.44 13.57 12.01
N ASN A 133 15.68 13.76 13.31
CA ASN A 133 17.02 13.89 13.88
C ASN A 133 17.54 12.59 14.50
N SER A 134 16.71 11.55 14.61
CA SER A 134 17.09 10.28 15.22
C SER A 134 18.14 9.54 14.37
N PHE A 135 19.32 9.32 14.95
CA PHE A 135 20.37 8.52 14.33
C PHE A 135 19.90 7.08 14.06
N LEU A 136 19.21 6.47 15.02
CA LEU A 136 18.70 5.11 14.90
C LEU A 136 17.76 4.95 13.71
N ILE A 137 16.80 5.85 13.55
CA ILE A 137 15.84 5.82 12.44
C ILE A 137 16.57 6.00 11.10
N LYS A 138 17.54 6.91 11.02
CA LYS A 138 18.34 7.12 9.81
C LYS A 138 19.16 5.88 9.43
N GLN A 139 19.75 5.19 10.41
CA GLN A 139 20.49 3.94 10.13
C GLN A 139 19.56 2.81 9.71
N TYR A 140 18.41 2.68 10.37
CA TYR A 140 17.43 1.68 9.98
C TYR A 140 16.88 1.92 8.57
N HIS A 141 16.60 3.17 8.21
CA HIS A 141 16.21 3.54 6.85
C HIS A 141 17.27 3.15 5.81
N LYS A 142 18.55 3.46 6.07
CA LYS A 142 19.66 3.03 5.20
C LYS A 142 19.72 1.51 5.06
N PHE A 143 19.49 0.78 6.14
CA PHE A 143 19.41 -0.68 6.11
C PHE A 143 18.26 -1.17 5.22
N LEU A 144 17.05 -0.60 5.33
CA LEU A 144 15.92 -0.98 4.48
C LEU A 144 16.19 -0.67 2.99
N VAL A 145 16.78 0.48 2.68
CA VAL A 145 17.18 0.80 1.31
C VAL A 145 18.22 -0.17 0.78
N TRP A 146 19.23 -0.50 1.58
CA TRP A 146 20.23 -1.51 1.22
C TRP A 146 19.59 -2.87 1.00
N ASP A 147 18.71 -3.31 1.89
CA ASP A 147 17.99 -4.57 1.76
C ASP A 147 17.16 -4.63 0.48
N LEU A 148 16.39 -3.59 0.19
CA LEU A 148 15.57 -3.48 -1.01
C LEU A 148 16.42 -3.58 -2.30
N MET A 149 17.58 -2.92 -2.31
CA MET A 149 18.45 -2.86 -3.49
C MET A 149 19.28 -4.13 -3.67
N LYS A 150 19.76 -4.76 -2.60
CA LYS A 150 20.68 -5.90 -2.64
C LYS A 150 19.98 -7.25 -2.48
N LYS A 151 18.83 -7.27 -1.83
CA LYS A 151 18.04 -8.49 -1.54
C LYS A 151 18.88 -9.65 -0.99
N PRO A 152 19.69 -9.42 0.07
CA PRO A 152 20.58 -10.44 0.60
C PRO A 152 19.79 -11.64 1.15
N LEU A 153 20.38 -12.84 1.09
CA LEU A 153 19.70 -14.06 1.50
C LEU A 153 19.24 -14.02 2.96
N LEU A 154 20.05 -13.45 3.85
CA LEU A 154 19.72 -13.35 5.27
C LEU A 154 18.43 -12.55 5.52
N THR A 155 18.29 -11.38 4.91
CA THR A 155 17.09 -10.55 5.09
C THR A 155 15.88 -11.18 4.42
N ARG A 156 16.04 -11.91 3.31
CA ARG A 156 14.95 -12.68 2.69
C ARG A 156 14.42 -13.77 3.61
N VAL A 157 15.32 -14.48 4.33
CA VAL A 157 14.91 -15.47 5.34
C VAL A 157 14.21 -14.79 6.51
N LEU A 158 14.74 -13.66 7.00
CA LEU A 158 14.09 -12.88 8.07
C LEU A 158 12.71 -12.38 7.63
N GLU A 159 12.58 -11.84 6.41
CA GLU A 159 11.30 -11.43 5.84
C GLU A 159 10.32 -12.61 5.80
N PHE A 160 10.74 -13.75 5.29
CA PHE A 160 9.88 -14.94 5.23
C PHE A 160 9.34 -15.34 6.61
N ILE A 161 10.15 -15.23 7.67
CA ILE A 161 9.74 -15.51 9.05
C ILE A 161 8.83 -14.40 9.61
N LEU A 162 9.14 -13.14 9.33
CA LEU A 162 8.43 -11.98 9.90
C LEU A 162 7.13 -11.65 9.16
N GLN A 163 7.05 -11.92 7.86
CA GLN A 163 5.86 -11.62 7.06
C GLN A 163 4.55 -12.15 7.66
N PRO A 164 4.43 -13.41 8.11
CA PRO A 164 3.19 -13.90 8.70
C PRO A 164 2.85 -13.23 10.05
N LEU A 165 3.83 -12.63 10.71
CA LEU A 165 3.66 -11.98 12.01
C LEU A 165 3.38 -10.49 11.89
N ILE A 166 4.18 -9.78 11.13
CA ILE A 166 4.21 -8.31 11.08
C ILE A 166 4.33 -7.71 9.66
N GLY A 167 4.33 -8.56 8.63
CA GLY A 167 4.39 -8.12 7.22
C GLY A 167 3.06 -7.66 6.66
#